data_cbff90c51c7688ba557e4dd42a520c3b
#
_entry.id   cbff90c51c7688ba557e4dd42a520c3b
#
_cell.length_a   1.000
_cell.length_b   1.000
_cell.length_c   1.000
_cell.angle_alpha   90.00
_cell.angle_beta   90.00
_cell.angle_gamma   90.00
#
_symmetry.space_group_name_H-M   'P 1'
#
loop_
_entity.id
_entity.type
_entity.pdbx_description
1 polymer ?
#
loop_
_entity_poly.entity_id
_entity_poly.type
_entity_poly.pdbx_seq_one_letter_code
_entity_poly.pdbx_strand_id
1 'polypeptide(L)'
;MNNHWHTNFPLTQDGPVAFRYRIHPHGGYDAVAANRFGLEQAQPLVHVTADKNPDVKPVVAVDNRAVYVTVLKSTGKDNEMIVRLRSVSDKEETVALDFPARRPSSVSLCTLEEQPGQAVEGTLTMRPTHAT
;
A
#
# COMPACT_ATOMS: atom_id res chain seq x y z
N MET A 1 -13.93 -14.65 16.16
CA MET A 1 -14.86 -14.25 17.21
C MET A 1 -15.83 -13.30 16.60
N ASN A 2 -17.06 -13.59 16.72
CA ASN A 2 -18.08 -12.91 15.97
C ASN A 2 -19.06 -12.22 16.89
N ASN A 3 -19.32 -10.96 16.68
CA ASN A 3 -20.32 -10.19 17.40
C ASN A 3 -21.45 -9.87 16.45
N HIS A 4 -22.50 -10.69 16.47
CA HIS A 4 -23.74 -10.33 15.82
C HIS A 4 -24.55 -9.43 16.73
N TRP A 5 -24.87 -8.24 16.25
CA TRP A 5 -25.74 -7.31 16.91
C TRP A 5 -27.19 -7.67 16.59
N HIS A 6 -28.10 -7.39 17.51
CA HIS A 6 -29.54 -7.47 17.28
C HIS A 6 -30.00 -6.41 16.27
N THR A 7 -29.69 -6.65 15.00
CA THR A 7 -30.04 -5.79 13.89
C THR A 7 -30.70 -6.64 12.77
N ASN A 8 -30.60 -6.23 11.56
CA ASN A 8 -31.20 -6.89 10.40
C ASN A 8 -30.47 -8.18 9.94
N PHE A 9 -29.46 -8.62 10.69
CA PHE A 9 -28.68 -9.81 10.38
C PHE A 9 -29.07 -11.00 11.27
N PRO A 10 -28.88 -12.25 10.77
CA PRO A 10 -29.06 -13.43 11.60
C PRO A 10 -28.19 -13.37 12.87
N LEU A 11 -28.77 -13.76 14.01
CA LEU A 11 -28.05 -13.77 15.30
C LEU A 11 -27.04 -14.91 15.39
N THR A 12 -27.19 -15.92 14.56
CA THR A 12 -26.32 -17.10 14.51
C THR A 12 -25.62 -17.17 13.17
N GLN A 13 -24.37 -17.59 13.20
CA GLN A 13 -23.62 -17.95 12.01
C GLN A 13 -23.45 -19.47 11.99
N ASP A 14 -24.25 -20.12 11.18
CA ASP A 14 -24.20 -21.57 11.03
C ASP A 14 -23.12 -21.96 10.00
N GLY A 15 -22.50 -23.11 10.25
CA GLY A 15 -21.51 -23.70 9.37
C GLY A 15 -20.07 -23.56 9.88
N PRO A 16 -19.12 -24.23 9.22
CA PRO A 16 -17.71 -24.20 9.58
C PRO A 16 -17.09 -22.83 9.29
N VAL A 17 -16.36 -22.28 10.27
CA VAL A 17 -15.62 -21.02 10.14
C VAL A 17 -14.13 -21.31 10.31
N ALA A 18 -13.32 -20.91 9.35
CA ALA A 18 -11.88 -21.03 9.40
C ALA A 18 -11.24 -19.69 9.75
N PHE A 19 -10.46 -19.68 10.82
CA PHE A 19 -9.64 -18.53 11.20
C PHE A 19 -8.16 -18.83 10.90
N ARG A 20 -7.47 -17.89 10.27
CA ARG A 20 -6.04 -18.00 10.01
C ARG A 20 -5.30 -16.93 10.78
N TYR A 21 -4.33 -17.35 11.57
CA TYR A 21 -3.47 -16.47 12.35
C TYR A 21 -2.04 -16.54 11.82
N ARG A 22 -1.36 -15.41 11.80
CA ARG A 22 0.07 -15.33 11.55
C ARG A 22 0.71 -14.67 12.77
N ILE A 23 1.79 -15.24 13.24
CA ILE A 23 2.50 -14.78 14.43
C ILE A 23 3.93 -14.43 14.02
N HIS A 24 4.36 -13.22 14.36
CA HIS A 24 5.72 -12.74 14.15
C HIS A 24 6.33 -12.35 15.49
N PRO A 25 7.17 -13.20 16.10
CA PRO A 25 7.90 -12.84 17.32
C PRO A 25 8.83 -11.65 17.02
N HIS A 26 8.87 -10.69 17.93
CA HIS A 26 9.74 -9.53 17.79
C HIS A 26 10.24 -9.06 19.16
N GLY A 27 11.30 -8.24 19.19
CA GLY A 27 11.81 -7.58 20.39
C GLY A 27 10.99 -6.34 20.73
N GLY A 28 11.61 -5.17 20.71
CA GLY A 28 10.88 -3.90 20.88
C GLY A 28 9.85 -3.67 19.78
N TYR A 29 8.79 -2.91 20.08
CA TYR A 29 7.76 -2.57 19.10
C TYR A 29 8.34 -1.67 18.00
N ASP A 30 8.15 -2.06 16.74
CA ASP A 30 8.45 -1.30 15.54
C ASP A 30 7.18 -1.26 14.66
N ALA A 31 6.53 -0.10 14.61
CA ALA A 31 5.29 0.08 13.85
C ALA A 31 5.48 -0.19 12.35
N VAL A 32 6.62 0.16 11.79
CA VAL A 32 6.94 -0.06 10.37
C VAL A 32 7.06 -1.56 10.09
N ALA A 33 7.80 -2.29 10.92
CA ALA A 33 7.95 -3.73 10.78
C ALA A 33 6.60 -4.46 10.97
N ALA A 34 5.79 -4.06 11.94
CA ALA A 34 4.47 -4.63 12.19
C ALA A 34 3.51 -4.40 11.02
N ASN A 35 3.46 -3.18 10.47
CA ASN A 35 2.65 -2.86 9.29
C ASN A 35 3.12 -3.64 8.06
N ARG A 36 4.44 -3.74 7.84
CA ARG A 36 5.01 -4.51 6.73
C ARG A 36 4.60 -5.98 6.82
N PHE A 37 4.76 -6.59 7.98
CA PHE A 37 4.33 -7.96 8.20
C PHE A 37 2.84 -8.15 7.87
N GLY A 38 1.96 -7.25 8.34
CA GLY A 38 0.54 -7.29 8.03
C GLY A 38 0.23 -7.20 6.54
N LEU A 39 0.87 -6.29 5.83
CA LEU A 39 0.70 -6.12 4.38
C LEU A 39 1.19 -7.34 3.59
N GLU A 40 2.34 -7.89 3.92
CA GLU A 40 2.90 -9.09 3.26
C GLU A 40 2.00 -10.33 3.46
N GLN A 41 1.29 -10.41 4.59
CA GLN A 41 0.33 -11.49 4.81
C GLN A 41 -1.02 -11.27 4.09
N ALA A 42 -1.44 -10.01 3.96
CA ALA A 42 -2.68 -9.65 3.27
C ALA A 42 -2.55 -9.70 1.75
N GLN A 43 -1.35 -9.41 1.23
CA GLN A 43 -1.04 -9.35 -0.20
C GLN A 43 0.14 -10.28 -0.53
N PRO A 44 -0.07 -11.59 -0.53
CA PRO A 44 1.00 -12.54 -0.83
C PRO A 44 1.53 -12.34 -2.25
N LEU A 45 2.82 -12.63 -2.43
CA LEU A 45 3.45 -12.57 -3.74
C LEU A 45 2.76 -13.54 -4.72
N VAL A 46 2.47 -13.03 -5.90
CA VAL A 46 2.03 -13.84 -7.03
C VAL A 46 3.26 -14.36 -7.77
N HIS A 47 3.34 -15.67 -7.96
CA HIS A 47 4.41 -16.29 -8.72
C HIS A 47 3.88 -16.89 -10.01
N VAL A 48 4.69 -16.82 -11.05
CA VAL A 48 4.40 -17.41 -12.36
C VAL A 48 5.63 -18.17 -12.86
N THR A 49 5.40 -19.25 -13.57
CA THR A 49 6.48 -19.94 -14.26
C THR A 49 6.86 -19.16 -15.50
N ALA A 50 8.15 -18.98 -15.73
CA ALA A 50 8.70 -18.32 -16.91
C ALA A 50 9.83 -19.17 -17.49
N ASP A 51 9.91 -19.23 -18.81
CA ASP A 51 10.96 -19.98 -19.51
C ASP A 51 12.34 -19.30 -19.43
N LYS A 52 12.35 -18.00 -19.19
CA LYS A 52 13.56 -17.20 -19.02
C LYS A 52 13.39 -16.29 -17.81
N ASN A 53 14.51 -15.95 -17.15
CA ASN A 53 14.50 -14.93 -16.12
C ASN A 53 14.23 -13.56 -16.76
N PRO A 54 13.04 -12.98 -16.61
CA PRO A 54 12.71 -11.70 -17.22
C PRO A 54 13.45 -10.57 -16.47
N ASP A 55 13.97 -9.60 -17.21
CA ASP A 55 14.47 -8.33 -16.63
C ASP A 55 13.27 -7.46 -16.23
N VAL A 56 12.67 -7.80 -15.10
CA VAL A 56 11.49 -7.08 -14.57
C VAL A 56 11.96 -5.96 -13.65
N LYS A 57 11.65 -4.75 -14.04
CA LYS A 57 11.86 -3.56 -13.21
C LYS A 57 10.57 -3.12 -12.56
N PRO A 58 10.58 -2.66 -11.30
CA PRO A 58 9.39 -2.11 -10.67
C PRO A 58 8.90 -0.87 -11.43
N VAL A 59 7.59 -0.73 -11.51
CA VAL A 59 6.96 0.46 -12.12
C VAL A 59 7.22 1.70 -11.28
N VAL A 60 7.15 1.54 -9.96
CA VAL A 60 7.46 2.59 -8.99
C VAL A 60 8.20 1.98 -7.81
N ALA A 61 9.20 2.68 -7.32
CA ALA A 61 9.92 2.38 -6.09
C ALA A 61 9.92 3.61 -5.16
N VAL A 62 9.98 3.36 -3.86
CA VAL A 62 10.05 4.38 -2.83
C VAL A 62 11.30 4.17 -1.98
N ASP A 63 11.99 5.23 -1.63
CA ASP A 63 13.24 5.19 -0.87
C ASP A 63 13.05 5.16 0.65
N ASN A 64 11.83 5.38 1.13
CA ASN A 64 11.50 5.43 2.56
C ASN A 64 10.76 4.17 3.02
N ARG A 65 11.35 3.44 4.00
CA ARG A 65 10.77 2.21 4.56
C ARG A 65 9.44 2.40 5.29
N ALA A 66 9.15 3.60 5.76
CA ALA A 66 7.90 3.94 6.45
C ALA A 66 6.77 4.36 5.50
N VAL A 67 7.05 4.43 4.20
CA VAL A 67 6.08 4.79 3.17
C VAL A 67 5.82 3.60 2.25
N TYR A 68 4.57 3.26 2.06
CA TYR A 68 4.14 2.14 1.21
C TYR A 68 3.35 2.62 0.01
N VAL A 69 3.57 1.96 -1.12
CA VAL A 69 2.65 2.04 -2.27
C VAL A 69 1.47 1.13 -1.97
N THR A 70 0.31 1.70 -1.71
CA THR A 70 -0.90 0.94 -1.38
C THR A 70 -1.81 0.70 -2.58
N VAL A 71 -1.70 1.53 -3.61
CA VAL A 71 -2.42 1.37 -4.87
C VAL A 71 -1.51 1.77 -6.03
N LEU A 72 -1.53 0.96 -7.07
CA LEU A 72 -0.97 1.25 -8.38
C LEU A 72 -2.00 0.83 -9.42
N LYS A 73 -2.60 1.77 -10.12
CA LYS A 73 -3.65 1.47 -11.10
C LYS A 73 -3.62 2.44 -12.28
N SER A 74 -4.15 1.99 -13.43
CA SER A 74 -4.45 2.87 -14.54
C SER A 74 -5.70 3.71 -14.25
N THR A 75 -5.73 4.94 -14.75
CA THR A 75 -6.92 5.80 -14.74
C THR A 75 -7.93 5.44 -15.82
N GLY A 76 -7.58 4.53 -16.75
CA GLY A 76 -8.34 4.24 -17.95
C GLY A 76 -7.99 5.15 -19.13
N LYS A 77 -7.17 6.18 -18.90
CA LYS A 77 -6.58 6.98 -19.97
C LYS A 77 -5.21 6.41 -20.36
N ASP A 78 -4.84 6.57 -21.60
CA ASP A 78 -3.57 6.08 -22.12
C ASP A 78 -2.38 6.73 -21.40
N ASN A 79 -1.46 5.88 -20.96
CA ASN A 79 -0.22 6.30 -20.29
C ASN A 79 -0.37 7.10 -18.98
N GLU A 80 -1.50 7.01 -18.31
CA GLU A 80 -1.76 7.66 -17.03
C GLU A 80 -2.00 6.63 -15.93
N MET A 81 -1.37 6.84 -14.78
CA MET A 81 -1.44 5.94 -13.63
C MET A 81 -1.63 6.71 -12.33
N ILE A 82 -2.37 6.11 -11.41
CA ILE A 82 -2.49 6.57 -10.02
C ILE A 82 -1.57 5.74 -9.14
N VAL A 83 -0.76 6.44 -8.36
CA VAL A 83 0.04 5.85 -7.28
C VAL A 83 -0.48 6.41 -5.96
N ARG A 84 -0.96 5.53 -5.07
CA ARG A 84 -1.36 5.94 -3.73
C ARG A 84 -0.32 5.52 -2.73
N LEU A 85 0.16 6.49 -1.98
CA LEU A 85 1.13 6.29 -0.91
C LEU A 85 0.47 6.38 0.45
N ARG A 86 1.01 5.65 1.43
CA ARG A 86 0.62 5.73 2.83
C ARG A 86 1.86 5.73 3.70
N SER A 87 2.00 6.73 4.56
CA SER A 87 2.96 6.68 5.66
C SER A 87 2.39 5.86 6.82
N VAL A 88 3.21 5.06 7.48
CA VAL A 88 2.89 4.35 8.74
C VAL A 88 3.70 4.89 9.91
N SER A 89 4.42 5.99 9.69
CA SER A 89 5.17 6.71 10.71
C SER A 89 4.27 7.64 11.53
N ASP A 90 4.65 7.85 12.77
CA ASP A 90 4.08 8.88 13.66
C ASP A 90 4.74 10.26 13.49
N LYS A 91 5.69 10.36 12.54
CA LYS A 91 6.43 11.57 12.20
C LYS A 91 6.17 11.98 10.77
N GLU A 92 6.58 13.19 10.45
CA GLU A 92 6.66 13.64 9.07
C GLU A 92 7.76 12.87 8.34
N GLU A 93 7.44 12.35 7.18
CA GLU A 93 8.35 11.56 6.35
C GLU A 93 8.55 12.21 4.99
N THR A 94 9.77 12.20 4.52
CA THR A 94 10.09 12.61 3.15
C THR A 94 10.34 11.37 2.31
N VAL A 95 9.79 11.35 1.11
CA VAL A 95 9.92 10.22 0.19
C VAL A 95 10.23 10.69 -1.23
N ALA A 96 11.20 10.04 -1.86
CA ALA A 96 11.45 10.16 -3.29
C ALA A 96 10.81 8.97 -4.03
N LEU A 97 10.23 9.26 -5.17
CA LEU A 97 9.69 8.25 -6.08
C LEU A 97 10.69 8.00 -7.20
N ASP A 98 11.00 6.74 -7.42
CA ASP A 98 11.76 6.29 -8.58
C ASP A 98 10.88 5.46 -9.51
N PHE A 99 11.13 5.52 -10.80
CA PHE A 99 10.37 4.84 -11.85
C PHE A 99 11.31 4.02 -12.76
N PRO A 100 11.83 2.89 -12.27
CA PRO A 100 12.88 2.14 -12.97
C PRO A 100 12.43 1.54 -14.31
N ALA A 101 11.15 1.18 -14.44
CA ALA A 101 10.63 0.60 -15.68
C ALA A 101 10.40 1.66 -16.76
N ARG A 102 9.84 2.80 -16.39
CA ARG A 102 9.53 3.89 -17.34
C ARG A 102 9.36 5.21 -16.59
N ARG A 103 10.19 6.18 -16.89
CA ARG A 103 10.11 7.51 -16.28
C ARG A 103 8.87 8.26 -16.78
N PRO A 104 8.01 8.79 -15.88
CA PRO A 104 6.88 9.62 -16.28
C PRO A 104 7.36 10.98 -16.84
N SER A 105 6.57 11.57 -17.71
CA SER A 105 6.80 12.94 -18.22
C SER A 105 6.44 14.00 -17.18
N SER A 106 5.47 13.72 -16.34
CA SER A 106 5.04 14.60 -15.24
C SER A 106 4.45 13.78 -14.10
N VAL A 107 4.52 14.33 -12.89
CA VAL A 107 3.88 13.79 -11.69
C VAL A 107 3.11 14.92 -11.02
N SER A 108 1.88 14.68 -10.60
CA SER A 108 1.08 15.65 -9.86
C SER A 108 0.38 15.01 -8.68
N LEU A 109 0.15 15.76 -7.63
CA LEU A 109 -0.79 15.37 -6.59
C LEU A 109 -2.21 15.34 -7.17
N CYS A 110 -3.04 14.46 -6.65
CA CYS A 110 -4.45 14.44 -7.01
C CYS A 110 -5.31 14.35 -5.74
N THR A 111 -6.57 14.71 -5.86
CA THR A 111 -7.57 14.52 -4.82
C THR A 111 -7.92 13.03 -4.67
N LEU A 112 -8.75 12.69 -3.68
CA LEU A 112 -9.28 11.31 -3.52
C LEU A 112 -10.18 10.91 -4.70
N GLU A 113 -10.80 11.88 -5.37
CA GLU A 113 -11.58 11.71 -6.60
C GLU A 113 -10.70 11.71 -7.86
N GLU A 114 -9.36 11.65 -7.67
CA GLU A 114 -8.37 11.54 -8.75
C GLU A 114 -8.31 12.77 -9.69
N GLN A 115 -8.75 13.92 -9.19
CA GLN A 115 -8.60 15.16 -9.94
C GLN A 115 -7.16 15.67 -9.81
N PRO A 116 -6.48 16.01 -10.93
CA PRO A 116 -5.12 16.50 -10.90
C PRO A 116 -5.03 17.85 -10.18
N GLY A 117 -3.97 18.02 -9.41
CA GLY A 117 -3.65 19.21 -8.64
C GLY A 117 -2.24 19.68 -8.89
N GLN A 118 -1.53 20.01 -7.81
CA GLN A 118 -0.19 20.60 -7.87
C GLN A 118 0.82 19.63 -8.47
N ALA A 119 1.68 20.13 -9.38
CA ALA A 119 2.82 19.38 -9.89
C ALA A 119 3.81 19.03 -8.77
N VAL A 120 4.40 17.85 -8.86
CA VAL A 120 5.42 17.35 -7.93
C VAL A 120 6.77 17.38 -8.62
N GLU A 121 7.71 18.08 -7.99
CA GLU A 121 9.12 18.11 -8.40
C GLU A 121 9.99 17.58 -7.25
N GLY A 122 10.73 16.49 -7.50
CA GLY A 122 11.63 15.91 -6.51
C GLY A 122 10.93 15.04 -5.46
N THR A 123 11.04 15.43 -4.19
CA THR A 123 10.53 14.65 -3.05
C THR A 123 9.16 15.09 -2.58
N LEU A 124 8.43 14.16 -1.98
CA LEU A 124 7.15 14.41 -1.33
C LEU A 124 7.30 14.40 0.19
N THR A 125 6.62 15.31 0.85
CA THR A 125 6.49 15.30 2.31
C THR A 125 5.16 14.67 2.71
N MET A 126 5.21 13.62 3.51
CA MET A 126 4.06 12.88 4.02
C MET A 126 3.82 13.26 5.48
N ARG A 127 2.61 13.69 5.81
CA ARG A 127 2.22 13.97 7.20
C ARG A 127 2.08 12.69 8.02
N PRO A 128 2.22 12.77 9.35
CA PRO A 128 1.98 11.62 10.24
C PRO A 128 0.59 11.02 10.03
N THR A 129 0.50 9.70 10.18
CA THR A 129 -0.79 8.98 10.08
C THR A 129 -1.73 9.31 11.25
N HIS A 130 -1.17 9.71 12.38
CA HIS A 130 -1.89 10.14 13.58
C HIS A 130 -1.53 11.61 13.85
N ALA A 131 -2.31 12.53 13.28
CA ALA A 131 -2.33 13.89 13.78
C ALA A 131 -3.14 13.90 15.08
N THR A 132 -2.49 14.16 16.20
CA THR A 132 -3.14 14.46 17.49
C THR A 132 -3.87 15.80 17.43
#